data_c097b12b4b2679b06b2d8d0466e00d01
#
_entry.id   c097b12b4b2679b06b2d8d0466e00d01
#
_cell.length_a   1.000
_cell.length_b   1.000
_cell.length_c   1.000
_cell.angle_alpha   90.00
_cell.angle_beta   90.00
_cell.angle_gamma   90.00
#
_symmetry.space_group_name_H-M   'P 1'
#
loop_
_entity.id
_entity.type
_entity.pdbx_description
1 polymer ?
#
loop_
_entity_poly.entity_id
_entity_poly.type
_entity_poly.pdbx_seq_one_letter_code
_entity_poly.pdbx_strand_id
1 'polypeptide(L)'
;MKIGDYDVDIVVQGYPGKSVCHGGLGWSSVVLLRAHGRIALIDTGGFSMRTMLLKRFAERGLQPADITDLLLTHSHHDHSVNWTMFPHARIVIGADELAWSLQVPWGETPVPELYVRELKDWKTVHLAREGEEVFPGVTAHLAPGHTPGHLVYVLRTPERTVVFTGDAAKNRAELVSGTTDMTYDAAVSKASIEMIWRLWRERPGTIVVPGHDMPMVLEDGETRYITRREAAIAAWFGDDMETTTLFKLTA
;
A
#
# COMPACT_ATOMS: atom_id res chain seq x y z
N MET A 1 -7.54 -13.37 4.78
CA MET A 1 -7.49 -13.79 6.20
C MET A 1 -8.76 -13.36 6.87
N LYS A 2 -9.47 -14.25 7.56
CA LYS A 2 -10.57 -13.85 8.44
C LYS A 2 -10.03 -13.42 9.79
N ILE A 3 -10.46 -12.25 10.27
CA ILE A 3 -10.10 -11.68 11.56
C ILE A 3 -11.37 -11.10 12.18
N GLY A 4 -12.05 -11.87 13.01
CA GLY A 4 -13.40 -11.54 13.47
C GLY A 4 -14.35 -11.29 12.30
N ASP A 5 -15.02 -10.16 12.29
CA ASP A 5 -15.96 -9.75 11.23
C ASP A 5 -15.28 -9.21 9.97
N TYR A 6 -13.93 -9.16 9.94
CA TYR A 6 -13.17 -8.64 8.82
C TYR A 6 -12.62 -9.75 7.94
N ASP A 7 -12.62 -9.51 6.62
CA ASP A 7 -11.87 -10.28 5.64
C ASP A 7 -10.76 -9.40 5.07
N VAL A 8 -9.52 -9.72 5.42
CA VAL A 8 -8.32 -9.05 4.93
C VAL A 8 -7.71 -9.90 3.84
N ASP A 9 -7.66 -9.41 2.62
CA ASP A 9 -7.20 -10.16 1.45
C ASP A 9 -6.13 -9.34 0.69
N ILE A 10 -4.95 -9.93 0.54
CA ILE A 10 -3.87 -9.33 -0.25
C ILE A 10 -4.16 -9.59 -1.73
N VAL A 11 -4.73 -8.60 -2.40
CA VAL A 11 -5.06 -8.68 -3.84
C VAL A 11 -3.79 -8.71 -4.68
N VAL A 12 -2.82 -7.85 -4.33
CA VAL A 12 -1.48 -7.83 -4.90
C VAL A 12 -0.47 -7.82 -3.76
N GLN A 13 0.40 -8.82 -3.74
CA GLN A 13 1.53 -8.84 -2.83
C GLN A 13 2.61 -7.89 -3.36
N GLY A 14 3.05 -6.93 -2.56
CA GLY A 14 4.12 -6.00 -2.93
C GLY A 14 5.46 -6.68 -3.17
N TYR A 15 6.31 -6.03 -3.94
CA TYR A 15 7.66 -6.51 -4.26
C TYR A 15 8.70 -5.38 -4.16
N PRO A 16 9.74 -5.53 -3.31
CA PRO A 16 10.74 -4.51 -3.08
C PRO A 16 11.90 -4.60 -4.09
N GLY A 17 11.64 -4.41 -5.37
CA GLY A 17 12.66 -4.60 -6.41
C GLY A 17 13.15 -3.30 -7.04
N LYS A 18 14.43 -3.31 -7.43
CA LYS A 18 15.02 -2.32 -8.33
C LYS A 18 15.64 -3.01 -9.53
N SER A 19 15.45 -2.44 -10.72
CA SER A 19 16.20 -2.84 -11.90
C SER A 19 17.59 -2.21 -11.86
N VAL A 20 18.62 -2.99 -12.11
CA VAL A 20 20.02 -2.52 -12.10
C VAL A 20 20.28 -1.47 -13.19
N CYS A 21 19.56 -1.55 -14.32
CA CYS A 21 19.80 -0.70 -15.48
C CYS A 21 18.65 0.27 -15.79
N HIS A 22 17.51 0.20 -15.09
CA HIS A 22 16.30 0.96 -15.46
C HIS A 22 15.61 1.65 -14.27
N GLY A 23 16.10 1.50 -13.04
CA GLY A 23 15.49 2.08 -11.85
C GLY A 23 14.43 1.16 -11.22
N GLY A 24 13.16 1.59 -11.14
CA GLY A 24 12.11 0.84 -10.45
C GLY A 24 11.75 -0.47 -11.15
N LEU A 25 11.64 -1.53 -10.36
CA LEU A 25 11.07 -2.83 -10.74
C LEU A 25 10.00 -3.27 -9.74
N GLY A 26 10.04 -2.72 -8.53
CA GLY A 26 9.09 -3.01 -7.47
C GLY A 26 7.67 -2.56 -7.80
N TRP A 27 6.73 -3.09 -7.03
CA TRP A 27 5.32 -2.70 -7.07
C TRP A 27 4.70 -2.73 -5.68
N SER A 28 3.69 -1.89 -5.48
CA SER A 28 3.02 -1.75 -4.19
C SER A 28 2.08 -2.92 -3.87
N SER A 29 1.86 -3.13 -2.58
CA SER A 29 0.78 -4.01 -2.09
C SER A 29 -0.58 -3.36 -2.33
N VAL A 30 -1.57 -4.17 -2.73
CA VAL A 30 -2.98 -3.75 -2.76
C VAL A 30 -3.76 -4.68 -1.86
N VAL A 31 -4.39 -4.13 -0.82
CA VAL A 31 -5.12 -4.91 0.17
C VAL A 31 -6.60 -4.59 0.14
N LEU A 32 -7.42 -5.62 0.14
CA LEU A 32 -8.87 -5.52 0.20
C LEU A 32 -9.35 -5.87 1.61
N LEU A 33 -10.18 -5.00 2.16
CA LEU A 33 -10.88 -5.19 3.44
C LEU A 33 -12.38 -5.29 3.20
N ARG A 34 -13.01 -6.35 3.69
CA ARG A 34 -14.47 -6.47 3.74
C ARG A 34 -14.94 -6.49 5.18
N ALA A 35 -15.84 -5.58 5.51
CA ALA A 35 -16.48 -5.54 6.82
C ALA A 35 -17.75 -4.70 6.78
N HIS A 36 -18.74 -5.04 7.59
CA HIS A 36 -19.95 -4.25 7.82
C HIS A 36 -20.67 -3.80 6.52
N GLY A 37 -20.69 -4.68 5.50
CA GLY A 37 -21.31 -4.39 4.20
C GLY A 37 -20.53 -3.41 3.31
N ARG A 38 -19.30 -3.05 3.68
CA ARG A 38 -18.39 -2.17 2.92
C ARG A 38 -17.17 -2.93 2.44
N ILE A 39 -16.60 -2.45 1.35
CA ILE A 39 -15.39 -3.00 0.74
C ILE A 39 -14.41 -1.87 0.52
N ALA A 40 -13.28 -1.91 1.24
CA ALA A 40 -12.22 -0.94 1.08
C ALA A 40 -11.00 -1.54 0.38
N LEU A 41 -10.28 -0.73 -0.39
CA LEU A 41 -8.91 -1.00 -0.81
C LEU A 41 -7.94 -0.10 -0.04
N ILE A 42 -6.86 -0.69 0.44
CA ILE A 42 -5.68 0.07 0.88
C ILE A 42 -4.70 0.07 -0.27
N ASP A 43 -4.45 1.27 -0.79
CA ASP A 43 -3.74 1.60 -2.02
C ASP A 43 -4.35 0.96 -3.28
N THR A 44 -3.93 1.45 -4.44
CA THR A 44 -4.57 1.10 -5.71
C THR A 44 -3.60 0.57 -6.77
N GLY A 45 -2.31 0.52 -6.46
CA GLY A 45 -1.28 0.12 -7.41
C GLY A 45 -1.03 1.15 -8.53
N GLY A 46 -0.03 0.89 -9.34
CA GLY A 46 0.33 1.70 -10.49
C GLY A 46 -0.45 1.34 -11.78
N PHE A 47 -0.26 2.11 -12.83
CA PHE A 47 -0.94 1.92 -14.12
C PHE A 47 -0.80 0.52 -14.70
N SER A 48 0.38 -0.06 -14.61
CA SER A 48 0.66 -1.41 -15.15
C SER A 48 -0.19 -2.51 -14.49
N MET A 49 -0.74 -2.25 -13.31
CA MET A 49 -1.56 -3.21 -12.56
C MET A 49 -3.02 -3.25 -12.98
N ARG A 50 -3.54 -2.29 -13.76
CA ARG A 50 -4.97 -2.17 -14.05
C ARG A 50 -5.62 -3.45 -14.54
N THR A 51 -5.05 -4.06 -15.58
CA THR A 51 -5.59 -5.31 -16.15
C THR A 51 -5.55 -6.45 -15.15
N MET A 52 -4.47 -6.54 -14.36
CA MET A 52 -4.34 -7.57 -13.33
C MET A 52 -5.32 -7.34 -12.18
N LEU A 53 -5.54 -6.11 -11.75
CA LEU A 53 -6.53 -5.78 -10.70
C LEU A 53 -7.93 -6.20 -11.13
N LEU A 54 -8.35 -5.89 -12.37
CA LEU A 54 -9.65 -6.31 -12.89
C LEU A 54 -9.82 -7.82 -12.86
N LYS A 55 -8.77 -8.56 -13.27
CA LYS A 55 -8.75 -10.03 -13.21
C LYS A 55 -8.86 -10.52 -11.76
N ARG A 56 -8.05 -9.97 -10.84
CA ARG A 56 -8.06 -10.35 -9.42
C ARG A 56 -9.38 -10.04 -8.73
N PHE A 57 -10.06 -8.96 -9.12
CA PHE A 57 -11.42 -8.67 -8.62
C PHE A 57 -12.43 -9.69 -9.16
N ALA A 58 -12.40 -10.00 -10.45
CA ALA A 58 -13.29 -11.00 -11.02
C ALA A 58 -13.12 -12.40 -10.40
N GLU A 59 -11.88 -12.82 -10.10
CA GLU A 59 -11.57 -14.05 -9.35
C GLU A 59 -12.21 -14.08 -7.95
N ARG A 60 -12.57 -12.91 -7.39
CA ARG A 60 -13.20 -12.71 -6.08
C ARG A 60 -14.70 -12.42 -6.16
N GLY A 61 -15.27 -12.51 -7.37
CA GLY A 61 -16.66 -12.16 -7.63
C GLY A 61 -16.96 -10.68 -7.47
N LEU A 62 -15.94 -9.82 -7.70
CA LEU A 62 -16.05 -8.37 -7.58
C LEU A 62 -15.80 -7.67 -8.91
N GLN A 63 -16.30 -6.45 -9.00
CA GLN A 63 -15.99 -5.46 -10.02
C GLN A 63 -15.61 -4.12 -9.36
N PRO A 64 -14.96 -3.18 -10.05
CA PRO A 64 -14.56 -1.91 -9.45
C PRO A 64 -15.70 -1.12 -8.78
N ALA A 65 -16.93 -1.25 -9.29
CA ALA A 65 -18.11 -0.58 -8.73
C ALA A 65 -18.50 -1.10 -7.33
N ASP A 66 -18.04 -2.29 -6.93
CA ASP A 66 -18.33 -2.86 -5.60
C ASP A 66 -17.42 -2.26 -4.51
N ILE A 67 -16.33 -1.59 -4.89
CA ILE A 67 -15.42 -0.94 -3.96
C ILE A 67 -16.06 0.34 -3.42
N THR A 68 -16.27 0.39 -2.12
CA THR A 68 -16.91 1.51 -1.45
C THR A 68 -15.94 2.57 -0.95
N ASP A 69 -14.70 2.18 -0.66
CA ASP A 69 -13.68 3.04 -0.08
C ASP A 69 -12.30 2.77 -0.67
N LEU A 70 -11.51 3.83 -0.83
CA LEU A 70 -10.08 3.77 -1.08
C LEU A 70 -9.37 4.43 0.09
N LEU A 71 -8.43 3.74 0.71
CA LEU A 71 -7.59 4.25 1.78
C LEU A 71 -6.18 4.41 1.22
N LEU A 72 -5.85 5.61 0.73
CA LEU A 72 -4.55 5.90 0.15
C LEU A 72 -3.54 6.22 1.24
N THR A 73 -2.44 5.48 1.28
CA THR A 73 -1.37 5.72 2.26
C THR A 73 -0.66 7.04 1.94
N HIS A 74 -0.42 7.30 0.67
CA HIS A 74 0.20 8.53 0.17
C HIS A 74 -0.08 8.72 -1.33
N SER A 75 0.45 9.79 -1.90
CA SER A 75 0.09 10.26 -3.25
C SER A 75 0.97 9.73 -4.38
N HIS A 76 2.03 8.95 -4.14
CA HIS A 76 2.88 8.44 -5.21
C HIS A 76 2.10 7.57 -6.19
N HIS A 77 2.56 7.56 -7.46
CA HIS A 77 1.82 6.99 -8.59
C HIS A 77 1.47 5.51 -8.42
N ASP A 78 2.34 4.73 -7.81
CA ASP A 78 2.16 3.29 -7.63
C ASP A 78 1.28 2.91 -6.42
N HIS A 79 0.81 3.90 -5.66
CA HIS A 79 -0.18 3.73 -4.58
C HIS A 79 -1.53 4.37 -4.91
N SER A 80 -1.53 5.48 -5.65
CA SER A 80 -2.72 6.32 -5.78
C SER A 80 -3.35 6.32 -7.16
N VAL A 81 -2.58 6.26 -8.25
CA VAL A 81 -2.99 6.66 -9.60
C VAL A 81 -4.24 5.93 -10.14
N ASN A 82 -4.53 4.73 -9.64
CA ASN A 82 -5.71 3.97 -10.05
C ASN A 82 -6.99 4.33 -9.30
N TRP A 83 -7.01 5.39 -8.48
CA TRP A 83 -8.24 5.89 -7.89
C TRP A 83 -9.34 6.14 -8.95
N THR A 84 -8.94 6.49 -10.18
CA THR A 84 -9.84 6.72 -11.31
C THR A 84 -10.62 5.48 -11.77
N MET A 85 -10.21 4.27 -11.36
CA MET A 85 -10.96 3.04 -11.61
C MET A 85 -12.22 2.92 -10.71
N PHE A 86 -12.29 3.74 -9.66
CA PHE A 86 -13.30 3.64 -8.60
C PHE A 86 -14.02 4.98 -8.36
N PRO A 87 -14.67 5.56 -9.40
CA PRO A 87 -15.15 6.94 -9.36
C PRO A 87 -16.26 7.18 -8.32
N HIS A 88 -16.89 6.14 -7.80
CA HIS A 88 -17.95 6.21 -6.80
C HIS A 88 -17.46 5.93 -5.37
N ALA A 89 -16.25 5.41 -5.23
CA ALA A 89 -15.69 5.12 -3.92
C ALA A 89 -15.39 6.41 -3.14
N ARG A 90 -15.55 6.36 -1.83
CA ARG A 90 -15.01 7.39 -0.94
C ARG A 90 -13.48 7.25 -0.94
N ILE A 91 -12.77 8.33 -1.24
CA ILE A 91 -11.32 8.34 -1.35
C ILE A 91 -10.73 9.04 -0.13
N VAL A 92 -10.07 8.30 0.73
CA VAL A 92 -9.38 8.80 1.93
C VAL A 92 -7.92 9.02 1.60
N ILE A 93 -7.42 10.22 1.89
CA ILE A 93 -6.01 10.60 1.77
C ILE A 93 -5.66 11.55 2.93
N GLY A 94 -4.41 11.57 3.36
CA GLY A 94 -3.96 12.51 4.38
C GLY A 94 -4.18 13.97 3.96
N ALA A 95 -4.68 14.81 4.87
CA ALA A 95 -4.86 16.24 4.59
C ALA A 95 -3.54 16.91 4.23
N ASP A 96 -2.48 16.63 5.00
CA ASP A 96 -1.14 17.17 4.75
C ASP A 96 -0.50 16.56 3.49
N GLU A 97 -0.83 15.30 3.18
CA GLU A 97 -0.38 14.62 1.96
C GLU A 97 -0.92 15.31 0.70
N LEU A 98 -2.22 15.52 0.64
CA LEU A 98 -2.82 16.18 -0.51
C LEU A 98 -2.34 17.63 -0.64
N ALA A 99 -2.22 18.36 0.48
CA ALA A 99 -1.73 19.74 0.48
C ALA A 99 -0.29 19.83 -0.04
N TRP A 100 0.59 18.92 0.38
CA TRP A 100 1.97 18.85 -0.08
C TRP A 100 2.06 18.46 -1.55
N SER A 101 1.39 17.40 -1.97
CA SER A 101 1.48 16.85 -3.32
C SER A 101 0.97 17.81 -4.41
N LEU A 102 0.10 18.75 -4.04
CA LEU A 102 -0.34 19.83 -4.94
C LEU A 102 0.71 20.93 -5.16
N GLN A 103 1.73 20.99 -4.32
CA GLN A 103 2.76 22.03 -4.35
C GLN A 103 4.09 21.55 -4.93
N VAL A 104 4.27 20.23 -5.10
CA VAL A 104 5.52 19.69 -5.66
C VAL A 104 5.73 20.19 -7.09
N PRO A 105 6.96 20.54 -7.46
CA PRO A 105 7.28 20.91 -8.83
C PRO A 105 7.05 19.74 -9.79
N TRP A 106 6.57 20.05 -10.97
CA TRP A 106 6.25 19.04 -11.97
C TRP A 106 7.49 18.26 -12.44
N GLY A 107 7.38 16.94 -12.47
CA GLY A 107 8.42 16.04 -12.96
C GLY A 107 9.58 15.81 -11.98
N GLU A 108 9.52 16.33 -10.76
CA GLU A 108 10.61 16.19 -9.78
C GLU A 108 10.40 15.05 -8.77
N THR A 109 9.16 14.58 -8.64
CA THR A 109 8.80 13.55 -7.65
C THR A 109 7.97 12.44 -8.28
N PRO A 110 7.78 11.27 -7.62
CA PRO A 110 6.87 10.23 -8.09
C PRO A 110 5.38 10.58 -7.99
N VAL A 111 5.02 11.80 -7.60
CA VAL A 111 3.63 12.27 -7.53
C VAL A 111 3.04 12.38 -8.95
N PRO A 112 1.87 11.77 -9.24
CA PRO A 112 1.20 11.92 -10.51
C PRO A 112 0.38 13.21 -10.53
N GLU A 113 1.01 14.33 -10.82
CA GLU A 113 0.52 15.70 -10.57
C GLU A 113 -0.86 15.97 -11.18
N LEU A 114 -1.12 15.49 -12.40
CA LEU A 114 -2.42 15.66 -13.05
C LEU A 114 -3.54 14.93 -12.28
N TYR A 115 -3.24 13.71 -11.78
CA TYR A 115 -4.19 12.90 -11.01
C TYR A 115 -4.47 13.49 -9.63
N VAL A 116 -3.44 14.06 -8.98
CA VAL A 116 -3.57 14.73 -7.68
C VAL A 116 -4.38 16.02 -7.82
N ARG A 117 -4.18 16.79 -8.90
CA ARG A 117 -4.96 17.99 -9.16
C ARG A 117 -6.43 17.69 -9.40
N GLU A 118 -6.74 16.64 -10.14
CA GLU A 118 -8.12 16.19 -10.33
C GLU A 118 -8.71 15.66 -9.02
N LEU A 119 -7.92 14.91 -8.24
CA LEU A 119 -8.34 14.36 -6.96
C LEU A 119 -8.75 15.45 -5.96
N LYS A 120 -8.05 16.60 -5.93
CA LYS A 120 -8.35 17.72 -5.03
C LYS A 120 -9.80 18.14 -5.04
N ASP A 121 -10.40 18.18 -6.23
CA ASP A 121 -11.76 18.67 -6.43
C ASP A 121 -12.78 17.52 -6.57
N TRP A 122 -12.34 16.25 -6.37
CA TRP A 122 -13.20 15.09 -6.50
C TRP A 122 -14.19 14.99 -5.34
N LYS A 123 -15.48 14.80 -5.66
CA LYS A 123 -16.58 14.94 -4.71
C LYS A 123 -16.55 13.97 -3.52
N THR A 124 -15.91 12.82 -3.69
CA THR A 124 -15.86 11.74 -2.68
C THR A 124 -14.57 11.74 -1.86
N VAL A 125 -13.69 12.73 -2.06
CA VAL A 125 -12.45 12.84 -1.30
C VAL A 125 -12.74 13.21 0.14
N HIS A 126 -12.07 12.51 1.04
CA HIS A 126 -12.06 12.73 2.46
C HIS A 126 -10.62 12.93 2.95
N LEU A 127 -10.37 14.06 3.58
CA LEU A 127 -9.06 14.44 4.10
C LEU A 127 -8.92 13.94 5.53
N ALA A 128 -8.21 12.82 5.69
CA ALA A 128 -8.00 12.19 6.99
C ALA A 128 -6.93 12.90 7.81
N ARG A 129 -7.06 12.79 9.14
CA ARG A 129 -6.15 13.34 10.14
C ARG A 129 -5.67 12.24 11.10
N GLU A 130 -4.64 12.59 11.89
CA GLU A 130 -4.13 11.70 12.96
C GLU A 130 -5.26 11.20 13.87
N GLY A 131 -5.28 9.89 14.12
CA GLY A 131 -6.20 9.23 15.04
C GLY A 131 -7.63 9.07 14.53
N GLU A 132 -7.92 9.46 13.30
CA GLU A 132 -9.27 9.35 12.72
C GLU A 132 -9.62 7.92 12.35
N GLU A 133 -10.79 7.44 12.75
CA GLU A 133 -11.36 6.20 12.24
C GLU A 133 -11.94 6.44 10.85
N VAL A 134 -11.24 5.96 9.83
CA VAL A 134 -11.56 6.20 8.41
C VAL A 134 -12.38 5.09 7.76
N PHE A 135 -12.39 3.91 8.35
CA PHE A 135 -13.23 2.78 7.98
C PHE A 135 -13.51 2.01 9.27
N PRO A 136 -14.63 1.30 9.43
CA PRO A 136 -14.92 0.60 10.68
C PRO A 136 -13.71 -0.18 11.20
N GLY A 137 -13.28 0.13 12.44
CA GLY A 137 -12.12 -0.48 13.09
C GLY A 137 -10.75 -0.11 12.51
N VAL A 138 -10.68 0.74 11.47
CA VAL A 138 -9.42 1.19 10.85
C VAL A 138 -9.15 2.65 11.18
N THR A 139 -8.06 2.89 11.90
CA THR A 139 -7.59 4.23 12.28
C THR A 139 -6.43 4.66 11.41
N ALA A 140 -6.42 5.91 10.97
CA ALA A 140 -5.31 6.54 10.27
C ALA A 140 -4.31 7.12 11.27
N HIS A 141 -3.01 6.88 11.06
CA HIS A 141 -1.92 7.43 11.82
C HIS A 141 -0.93 8.15 10.91
N LEU A 142 -0.54 9.37 11.25
CA LEU A 142 0.49 10.10 10.52
C LEU A 142 1.85 9.39 10.67
N ALA A 143 2.48 9.13 9.55
CA ALA A 143 3.79 8.49 9.45
C ALA A 143 4.67 9.22 8.43
N PRO A 144 4.96 10.52 8.68
CA PRO A 144 5.71 11.34 7.74
C PRO A 144 7.14 10.84 7.55
N GLY A 145 7.74 11.30 6.47
CA GLY A 145 9.14 11.03 6.12
C GLY A 145 9.31 10.52 4.71
N HIS A 146 8.65 9.44 4.31
CA HIS A 146 8.59 9.03 2.90
C HIS A 146 7.92 10.12 2.05
N THR A 147 6.76 10.58 2.48
CA THR A 147 6.16 11.85 2.12
C THR A 147 5.75 12.61 3.38
N PRO A 148 5.53 13.93 3.34
CA PRO A 148 5.22 14.73 4.54
C PRO A 148 3.89 14.39 5.22
N GLY A 149 2.91 13.89 4.47
CA GLY A 149 1.57 13.59 4.98
C GLY A 149 1.19 12.11 4.91
N HIS A 150 2.18 11.22 4.76
CA HIS A 150 1.97 9.78 4.68
C HIS A 150 1.14 9.23 5.83
N LEU A 151 0.22 8.29 5.54
CA LEU A 151 -0.62 7.61 6.52
C LEU A 151 -0.27 6.12 6.64
N VAL A 152 -0.23 5.63 7.86
CA VAL A 152 -0.30 4.22 8.22
C VAL A 152 -1.71 3.92 8.66
N TYR A 153 -2.30 2.83 8.18
CA TYR A 153 -3.63 2.39 8.62
C TYR A 153 -3.52 1.23 9.59
N VAL A 154 -4.29 1.27 10.67
CA VAL A 154 -4.28 0.25 11.72
C VAL A 154 -5.69 -0.29 11.91
N LEU A 155 -5.89 -1.54 11.50
CA LEU A 155 -7.11 -2.29 11.81
C LEU A 155 -6.96 -2.92 13.20
N ARG A 156 -7.89 -2.59 14.10
CA ARG A 156 -7.96 -3.20 15.43
C ARG A 156 -9.25 -4.01 15.56
N THR A 157 -9.10 -5.30 15.83
CA THR A 157 -10.21 -6.19 16.16
C THR A 157 -9.98 -6.82 17.54
N PRO A 158 -10.98 -7.42 18.19
CA PRO A 158 -10.76 -8.18 19.43
C PRO A 158 -9.71 -9.29 19.28
N GLU A 159 -9.63 -9.94 18.11
CA GLU A 159 -8.76 -11.07 17.84
C GLU A 159 -7.34 -10.66 17.47
N ARG A 160 -7.18 -9.59 16.69
CA ARG A 160 -5.88 -9.24 16.10
C ARG A 160 -5.80 -7.77 15.68
N THR A 161 -4.57 -7.26 15.61
CA THR A 161 -4.23 -5.98 14.98
C THR A 161 -3.54 -6.24 13.65
N VAL A 162 -3.86 -5.42 12.63
CA VAL A 162 -3.12 -5.39 11.34
C VAL A 162 -2.68 -3.96 11.07
N VAL A 163 -1.41 -3.77 10.78
CA VAL A 163 -0.79 -2.47 10.47
C VAL A 163 -0.42 -2.46 8.99
N PHE A 164 -0.99 -1.56 8.22
CA PHE A 164 -0.69 -1.34 6.80
C PHE A 164 0.22 -0.14 6.71
N THR A 165 1.49 -0.37 6.42
CA THR A 165 2.51 0.67 6.56
C THR A 165 2.66 1.57 5.35
N GLY A 166 2.14 1.18 4.17
CA GLY A 166 2.53 1.85 2.94
C GLY A 166 4.05 1.97 2.86
N ASP A 167 4.52 3.10 2.39
CA ASP A 167 5.95 3.39 2.21
C ASP A 167 6.61 4.07 3.41
N ALA A 168 5.89 4.26 4.52
CA ALA A 168 6.54 4.56 5.80
C ALA A 168 7.52 3.44 6.22
N ALA A 169 7.25 2.20 5.75
CA ALA A 169 8.19 1.08 5.73
C ALA A 169 7.88 0.19 4.53
N LYS A 170 8.64 0.31 3.46
CA LYS A 170 8.39 -0.40 2.19
C LYS A 170 8.56 -1.91 2.31
N ASN A 171 9.50 -2.36 3.14
CA ASN A 171 9.89 -3.76 3.19
C ASN A 171 10.58 -4.12 4.53
N ARG A 172 10.86 -5.41 4.70
CA ARG A 172 11.54 -5.94 5.89
C ARG A 172 12.89 -5.29 6.14
N ALA A 173 13.66 -4.99 5.10
CA ALA A 173 14.99 -4.41 5.28
C ALA A 173 14.91 -3.01 5.92
N GLU A 174 13.96 -2.18 5.49
CA GLU A 174 13.72 -0.86 6.10
C GLU A 174 13.23 -0.99 7.54
N LEU A 175 12.29 -1.90 7.79
CA LEU A 175 11.79 -2.16 9.15
C LEU A 175 12.91 -2.55 10.10
N VAL A 176 13.78 -3.48 9.69
CA VAL A 176 14.83 -4.03 10.56
C VAL A 176 16.01 -3.07 10.71
N SER A 177 16.43 -2.41 9.63
CA SER A 177 17.56 -1.49 9.66
C SER A 177 17.23 -0.11 10.25
N GLY A 178 15.96 0.29 10.18
CA GLY A 178 15.53 1.66 10.48
C GLY A 178 16.03 2.69 9.44
N THR A 179 16.50 2.22 8.28
CA THR A 179 16.99 3.04 7.17
C THR A 179 16.05 2.94 6.01
N THR A 180 15.66 4.06 5.43
CA THR A 180 14.74 4.14 4.29
C THR A 180 15.49 4.51 3.01
N ASP A 181 15.02 3.97 1.91
CA ASP A 181 15.45 4.33 0.57
C ASP A 181 14.38 5.21 -0.10
N MET A 182 14.79 6.14 -0.97
CA MET A 182 13.86 7.04 -1.69
C MET A 182 12.82 7.68 -0.75
N THR A 183 13.28 8.49 0.18
CA THR A 183 12.44 9.17 1.16
C THR A 183 12.67 10.69 1.12
N TYR A 184 11.63 11.48 1.41
CA TYR A 184 11.71 12.94 1.47
C TYR A 184 12.58 13.41 2.67
N ASP A 185 12.40 12.76 3.83
CA ASP A 185 13.19 13.05 5.04
C ASP A 185 13.54 11.75 5.79
N ALA A 186 14.82 11.38 5.76
CA ALA A 186 15.29 10.13 6.35
C ALA A 186 15.21 10.12 7.89
N ALA A 187 15.41 11.25 8.54
CA ALA A 187 15.35 11.34 10.01
C ALA A 187 13.91 11.18 10.50
N VAL A 188 12.97 11.83 9.81
CA VAL A 188 11.53 11.73 10.09
C VAL A 188 11.02 10.33 9.76
N SER A 189 11.46 9.72 8.65
CA SER A 189 11.12 8.34 8.29
C SER A 189 11.53 7.34 9.37
N LYS A 190 12.71 7.52 9.97
CA LYS A 190 13.17 6.67 11.09
C LYS A 190 12.20 6.74 12.27
N ALA A 191 11.72 7.92 12.64
CA ALA A 191 10.74 8.08 13.74
C ALA A 191 9.40 7.39 13.39
N SER A 192 8.97 7.42 12.12
CA SER A 192 7.79 6.70 11.65
C SER A 192 7.98 5.18 11.69
N ILE A 193 9.17 4.65 11.34
CA ILE A 193 9.49 3.23 11.52
C ILE A 193 9.46 2.84 13.01
N GLU A 194 9.98 3.68 13.90
CA GLU A 194 9.93 3.44 15.35
C GLU A 194 8.47 3.42 15.86
N MET A 195 7.60 4.26 15.31
CA MET A 195 6.16 4.22 15.61
C MET A 195 5.53 2.90 15.12
N ILE A 196 5.85 2.44 13.90
CA ILE A 196 5.39 1.14 13.38
C ILE A 196 5.85 0.00 14.30
N TRP A 197 7.09 0.01 14.79
CA TRP A 197 7.59 -0.97 15.75
C TRP A 197 6.83 -0.95 17.07
N ARG A 198 6.43 0.21 17.59
CA ARG A 198 5.59 0.31 18.78
C ARG A 198 4.23 -0.36 18.55
N LEU A 199 3.54 -0.02 17.44
CA LEU A 199 2.27 -0.63 17.06
C LEU A 199 2.39 -2.16 16.90
N TRP A 200 3.48 -2.63 16.31
CA TRP A 200 3.71 -4.06 16.09
C TRP A 200 3.85 -4.83 17.40
N ARG A 201 4.50 -4.22 18.39
CA ARG A 201 4.74 -4.82 19.71
C ARG A 201 3.59 -4.62 20.70
N GLU A 202 2.64 -3.77 20.40
CA GLU A 202 1.49 -3.49 21.28
C GLU A 202 0.73 -4.77 21.64
N ARG A 203 0.61 -5.70 20.68
CA ARG A 203 -0.16 -6.92 20.84
C ARG A 203 0.53 -8.10 20.17
N PRO A 204 0.73 -9.24 20.86
CA PRO A 204 1.24 -10.45 20.23
C PRO A 204 0.39 -10.88 19.04
N GLY A 205 1.04 -11.35 17.96
CA GLY A 205 0.38 -11.77 16.74
C GLY A 205 -0.11 -10.62 15.84
N THR A 206 0.22 -9.36 16.14
CA THR A 206 0.01 -8.25 15.21
C THR A 206 0.68 -8.55 13.89
N ILE A 207 -0.06 -8.33 12.79
CA ILE A 207 0.46 -8.47 11.42
C ILE A 207 0.86 -7.10 10.90
N VAL A 208 2.03 -6.99 10.29
CA VAL A 208 2.46 -5.82 9.52
C VAL A 208 2.42 -6.17 8.04
N VAL A 209 1.78 -5.32 7.23
CA VAL A 209 1.70 -5.42 5.78
C VAL A 209 2.46 -4.21 5.20
N PRO A 210 3.70 -4.41 4.69
CA PRO A 210 4.49 -3.34 4.09
C PRO A 210 3.97 -2.88 2.73
N GLY A 211 4.38 -1.67 2.32
CA GLY A 211 4.02 -1.12 1.01
C GLY A 211 4.53 -1.98 -0.16
N HIS A 212 5.73 -2.53 -0.06
CA HIS A 212 6.38 -3.29 -1.14
C HIS A 212 6.90 -4.66 -0.70
N ASP A 213 6.26 -5.33 0.24
CA ASP A 213 6.73 -6.65 0.69
C ASP A 213 5.57 -7.53 1.17
N MET A 214 5.91 -8.74 1.59
CA MET A 214 4.99 -9.72 2.14
C MET A 214 4.55 -9.37 3.57
N PRO A 215 3.35 -9.77 3.98
CA PRO A 215 2.91 -9.66 5.37
C PRO A 215 3.83 -10.43 6.33
N MET A 216 4.03 -9.84 7.50
CA MET A 216 4.93 -10.37 8.55
C MET A 216 4.29 -10.33 9.93
N VAL A 217 4.80 -11.21 10.81
CA VAL A 217 4.54 -11.21 12.25
C VAL A 217 5.85 -11.15 13.02
N LEU A 218 5.79 -10.88 14.32
CA LEU A 218 6.89 -11.08 15.25
C LEU A 218 6.75 -12.43 15.94
N GLU A 219 7.77 -13.28 15.79
CA GLU A 219 7.94 -14.53 16.50
C GLU A 219 9.27 -14.48 17.25
N ASP A 220 9.25 -14.63 18.56
CA ASP A 220 10.43 -14.55 19.44
C ASP A 220 11.26 -13.25 19.24
N GLY A 221 10.58 -12.15 18.89
CA GLY A 221 11.20 -10.84 18.64
C GLY A 221 11.78 -10.67 17.24
N GLU A 222 11.72 -11.71 16.39
CA GLU A 222 12.18 -11.67 15.01
C GLU A 222 11.04 -11.53 14.02
N THR A 223 11.30 -10.87 12.90
CA THR A 223 10.33 -10.72 11.81
C THR A 223 10.22 -12.00 10.99
N ARG A 224 9.01 -12.53 10.84
CA ARG A 224 8.72 -13.72 10.03
C ARG A 224 7.66 -13.42 8.99
N TYR A 225 7.92 -13.79 7.73
CA TYR A 225 6.90 -13.76 6.67
C TYR A 225 5.84 -14.83 6.91
N ILE A 226 4.58 -14.46 6.74
CA ILE A 226 3.43 -15.38 6.89
C ILE A 226 2.90 -15.92 5.56
N THR A 227 3.47 -15.47 4.45
CA THR A 227 3.14 -15.93 3.08
C THR A 227 4.42 -16.28 2.32
N ARG A 228 4.26 -16.90 1.16
CA ARG A 228 5.36 -17.10 0.22
C ARG A 228 5.38 -15.96 -0.79
N ARG A 229 6.58 -15.59 -1.26
CA ARG A 229 6.76 -14.57 -2.29
C ARG A 229 6.24 -15.07 -3.63
N GLU A 230 5.35 -14.28 -4.24
CA GLU A 230 4.80 -14.52 -5.58
C GLU A 230 5.32 -13.41 -6.52
N ALA A 231 6.55 -13.57 -7.00
CA ALA A 231 7.14 -12.59 -7.92
C ALA A 231 7.90 -13.31 -9.03
N ALA A 232 7.61 -12.91 -10.27
CA ALA A 232 8.31 -13.39 -11.47
C ALA A 232 8.23 -12.34 -12.58
N ILE A 233 9.18 -12.41 -13.52
CA ILE A 233 9.17 -11.62 -14.74
C ILE A 233 9.08 -12.60 -15.91
N ALA A 234 8.16 -12.34 -16.85
CA ALA A 234 8.10 -13.02 -18.13
C ALA A 234 8.69 -12.10 -19.21
N ALA A 235 9.54 -12.66 -20.05
CA ALA A 235 10.14 -11.94 -21.17
C ALA A 235 10.15 -12.78 -22.45
N TRP A 236 10.09 -12.12 -23.58
CA TRP A 236 10.14 -12.73 -24.91
C TRP A 236 11.52 -12.50 -25.52
N PHE A 237 12.25 -13.57 -25.81
CA PHE A 237 13.58 -13.52 -26.44
C PHE A 237 13.63 -14.32 -27.77
N GLY A 238 12.56 -15.03 -28.10
CA GLY A 238 12.40 -15.76 -29.34
C GLY A 238 11.67 -14.97 -30.43
N ASP A 239 11.32 -15.66 -31.51
CA ASP A 239 10.70 -15.09 -32.71
C ASP A 239 9.15 -15.19 -32.65
N ASP A 240 8.58 -15.73 -31.62
CA ASP A 240 7.13 -15.88 -31.40
C ASP A 240 6.65 -15.23 -30.09
N MET A 241 5.36 -14.95 -30.02
CA MET A 241 4.73 -14.35 -28.82
C MET A 241 4.18 -15.40 -27.85
N GLU A 242 4.23 -16.66 -28.18
CA GLU A 242 3.69 -17.74 -27.36
C GLU A 242 4.73 -18.26 -26.36
N THR A 243 6.02 -18.16 -26.73
CA THR A 243 7.13 -18.64 -25.90
C THR A 243 7.68 -17.53 -25.01
N THR A 244 7.55 -17.69 -23.70
CA THR A 244 8.12 -16.76 -22.72
C THR A 244 9.19 -17.42 -21.86
N THR A 245 10.23 -16.66 -21.52
CA THR A 245 11.19 -17.04 -20.48
C THR A 245 10.72 -16.47 -19.14
N LEU A 246 10.58 -17.32 -18.13
CA LEU A 246 10.13 -16.93 -16.79
C LEU A 246 11.31 -16.84 -15.82
N PHE A 247 11.51 -15.66 -15.26
CA PHE A 247 12.49 -15.41 -14.20
C PHE A 247 11.76 -15.30 -12.86
N LYS A 248 11.93 -16.29 -11.98
CA LYS A 248 11.38 -16.26 -10.62
C LYS A 248 12.21 -15.31 -9.76
N LEU A 249 11.54 -14.36 -9.10
CA LEU A 249 12.12 -13.39 -8.18
C LEU A 249 11.86 -13.80 -6.71
N THR A 250 11.91 -15.10 -6.45
CA THR A 250 11.67 -15.70 -5.14
C THR A 250 13.02 -16.06 -4.53
N ALA A 251 13.54 -15.22 -3.65
CA ALA A 251 14.69 -15.56 -2.80
C ALA A 251 14.21 -15.99 -1.44
#